data_029a7e5891fb8c9fc0d0255f31d6071b
#
_entry.id   029a7e5891fb8c9fc0d0255f31d6071b
#
_cell.length_a   1.000
_cell.length_b   1.000
_cell.length_c   1.000
_cell.angle_alpha   90.00
_cell.angle_beta   90.00
_cell.angle_gamma   90.00
#
_symmetry.space_group_name_H-M   'P 1'
#
loop_
_entity.id
_entity.type
_entity.pdbx_description
1 polymer ?
#
loop_
_entity_poly.entity_id
_entity_poly.type
_entity_poly.pdbx_seq_one_letter_code
_entity_poly.pdbx_strand_id
1 'polypeptide(L)'
;MSFEPRLGDWVRTALGWQTFYSSRRTATFVGRSLDPVGDTAVALLRDVYGGRDFTGQFTLIPAAILGTPAEPSGGSELSRGVGAILGAVDPITVTHQAGLASNFDRDPVDPQFSYRYGFAGRDGYAALGADTATMFTDRVGWTVRSSVRLPADFQVGVNYRLATANTLDTRSDRTLRRETWPDLNLSLANLPLPDQRWIRRVILSAGFQRIRQKTVFGGFGFQKRLERDERIPVEITLVWGGGLSTSYRGSFTGGDGSDPTGETERDRENHTVSLVASMRPPSAWAARLTRPITISALLQYASDRNCRNTATRAECVAFLDELIRSLVFRVETAVPSMDVRLQLSYTDRRSFVGLQSGSSQFQLGLFGRFVIADNALLR
;
A
#
# COMPACT_ATOMS: atom_id res chain seq x y z
N MET A 1 -18.49 -9.07 -13.69
CA MET A 1 -18.87 -10.47 -13.59
C MET A 1 -17.87 -11.17 -12.73
N SER A 2 -18.29 -11.98 -11.76
CA SER A 2 -17.43 -12.85 -10.98
C SER A 2 -17.90 -14.29 -11.13
N PHE A 3 -16.96 -15.23 -11.18
CA PHE A 3 -17.22 -16.65 -11.31
C PHE A 3 -16.28 -17.40 -10.36
N GLU A 4 -16.83 -18.24 -9.49
CA GLU A 4 -16.10 -18.94 -8.42
C GLU A 4 -16.28 -20.47 -8.56
N PRO A 5 -15.61 -21.11 -9.51
CA PRO A 5 -15.69 -22.55 -9.66
C PRO A 5 -14.95 -23.24 -8.50
N ARG A 6 -15.58 -24.26 -7.94
CA ARG A 6 -14.96 -25.13 -6.94
C ARG A 6 -14.34 -26.32 -7.65
N LEU A 7 -13.00 -26.43 -7.61
CA LEU A 7 -12.26 -27.54 -8.20
C LEU A 7 -11.90 -28.63 -7.18
N GLY A 8 -12.66 -28.70 -6.10
CA GLY A 8 -12.43 -29.59 -4.95
C GLY A 8 -12.22 -28.78 -3.67
N ASP A 9 -12.04 -29.48 -2.55
CA ASP A 9 -11.88 -28.85 -1.23
C ASP A 9 -10.50 -28.19 -1.05
N TRP A 10 -9.52 -28.62 -1.82
CA TRP A 10 -8.13 -28.17 -1.73
C TRP A 10 -7.77 -27.01 -2.68
N VAL A 11 -8.65 -26.70 -3.67
CA VAL A 11 -8.46 -25.56 -4.59
C VAL A 11 -9.72 -24.72 -4.68
N ARG A 12 -9.59 -23.45 -4.40
CA ARG A 12 -10.62 -22.44 -4.62
C ARG A 12 -10.16 -21.49 -5.69
N THR A 13 -11.07 -21.14 -6.59
CA THR A 13 -10.77 -20.19 -7.67
C THR A 13 -11.81 -19.10 -7.67
N ALA A 14 -11.37 -17.86 -7.98
CA ALA A 14 -12.24 -16.74 -8.24
C ALA A 14 -11.76 -16.02 -9.48
N LEU A 15 -12.64 -15.82 -10.45
CA LEU A 15 -12.34 -15.11 -11.69
C LEU A 15 -13.23 -13.88 -11.76
N GLY A 16 -12.62 -12.73 -11.97
CA GLY A 16 -13.29 -11.45 -12.12
C GLY A 16 -13.01 -10.83 -13.47
N TRP A 17 -14.04 -10.32 -14.10
CA TRP A 17 -13.96 -9.56 -15.33
C TRP A 17 -14.72 -8.25 -15.16
N GLN A 18 -14.05 -7.13 -15.39
CA GLN A 18 -14.64 -5.81 -15.34
C GLN A 18 -14.29 -5.04 -16.62
N THR A 19 -15.27 -4.36 -17.18
CA THR A 19 -15.10 -3.48 -18.34
C THR A 19 -15.67 -2.12 -18.02
N PHE A 20 -15.08 -1.11 -18.59
CA PHE A 20 -15.61 0.25 -18.55
C PHE A 20 -15.49 0.88 -19.93
N TYR A 21 -16.46 1.69 -20.28
CA TYR A 21 -16.51 2.40 -21.55
C TYR A 21 -17.20 3.74 -21.35
N SER A 22 -16.60 4.78 -21.89
CA SER A 22 -17.19 6.12 -21.95
C SER A 22 -16.89 6.74 -23.30
N SER A 23 -17.89 7.37 -23.90
CA SER A 23 -17.75 8.10 -25.15
C SER A 23 -18.45 9.43 -25.06
N ARG A 24 -17.72 10.49 -25.34
CA ARG A 24 -18.24 11.86 -25.40
C ARG A 24 -18.09 12.38 -26.83
N ARG A 25 -19.16 12.87 -27.39
CA ARG A 25 -19.15 13.51 -28.70
C ARG A 25 -18.98 15.01 -28.55
N THR A 26 -18.03 15.56 -29.28
CA THR A 26 -17.82 17.00 -29.35
C THR A 26 -17.94 17.44 -30.79
N ALA A 27 -18.91 18.32 -31.09
CA ALA A 27 -19.02 18.93 -32.39
C ALA A 27 -17.92 20.00 -32.54
N THR A 28 -16.89 19.70 -33.30
CA THR A 28 -15.81 20.63 -33.57
C THR A 28 -15.82 20.93 -35.07
N PHE A 29 -15.80 22.22 -35.42
CA PHE A 29 -15.58 22.61 -36.80
C PHE A 29 -14.13 22.32 -37.18
N VAL A 30 -13.91 21.24 -37.89
CA VAL A 30 -12.59 20.98 -38.48
C VAL A 30 -12.49 21.82 -39.74
N GLY A 31 -11.76 22.89 -39.62
CA GLY A 31 -11.23 23.78 -40.62
C GLY A 31 -12.02 23.91 -41.93
N ARG A 32 -12.12 25.11 -42.47
CA ARG A 32 -12.51 25.33 -43.86
C ARG A 32 -11.57 24.54 -44.77
N SER A 33 -11.97 23.37 -45.24
CA SER A 33 -11.45 22.83 -46.49
C SER A 33 -11.83 23.86 -47.54
N LEU A 34 -10.82 24.47 -48.17
CA LEU A 34 -11.03 25.31 -49.34
C LEU A 34 -11.27 24.39 -50.56
N ASP A 35 -12.23 23.50 -50.45
CA ASP A 35 -12.81 22.89 -51.63
C ASP A 35 -13.73 23.91 -52.29
N PRO A 36 -13.62 24.09 -53.62
CA PRO A 36 -14.36 25.10 -54.37
C PRO A 36 -15.89 24.92 -54.35
N VAL A 37 -16.41 23.90 -53.66
CA VAL A 37 -17.84 23.60 -53.58
C VAL A 37 -18.49 24.00 -52.26
N GLY A 38 -17.77 24.60 -51.34
CA GLY A 38 -18.38 25.32 -50.20
C GLY A 38 -19.02 24.48 -49.09
N ASP A 39 -18.84 23.18 -49.05
CA ASP A 39 -19.36 22.33 -47.99
C ASP A 39 -18.45 22.35 -46.75
N THR A 40 -18.95 22.90 -45.66
CA THR A 40 -18.34 22.81 -44.34
C THR A 40 -18.56 21.41 -43.79
N ALA A 41 -17.55 20.54 -43.94
CA ALA A 41 -17.59 19.21 -43.34
C ALA A 41 -17.47 19.35 -41.81
N VAL A 42 -18.56 19.06 -41.10
CA VAL A 42 -18.55 18.95 -39.63
C VAL A 42 -18.07 17.55 -39.29
N ALA A 43 -16.83 17.43 -38.88
CA ALA A 43 -16.36 16.18 -38.31
C ALA A 43 -16.84 16.04 -36.86
N LEU A 44 -17.58 14.99 -36.59
CA LEU A 44 -17.95 14.63 -35.21
C LEU A 44 -16.75 13.94 -34.55
N LEU A 45 -16.01 14.71 -33.80
CA LEU A 45 -14.90 14.17 -32.98
C LEU A 45 -15.46 13.53 -31.72
N ARG A 46 -14.82 12.48 -31.27
CA ARG A 46 -15.18 11.74 -30.04
C ARG A 46 -13.97 11.64 -29.12
N ASP A 47 -14.24 11.84 -27.84
CA ASP A 47 -13.33 11.41 -26.78
C ASP A 47 -13.83 10.03 -26.34
N VAL A 48 -12.99 9.01 -26.53
CA VAL A 48 -13.32 7.62 -26.20
C VAL A 48 -12.34 7.12 -25.15
N TYR A 49 -12.89 6.69 -24.04
CA TYR A 49 -12.13 6.05 -22.98
C TYR A 49 -12.71 4.68 -22.69
N GLY A 50 -11.87 3.66 -22.73
CA GLY A 50 -12.32 2.30 -22.48
C GLY A 50 -11.22 1.43 -21.92
N GLY A 51 -11.64 0.36 -21.26
CA GLY A 51 -10.70 -0.59 -20.72
C GLY A 51 -11.39 -1.83 -20.18
N ARG A 52 -10.52 -2.78 -19.82
CA ARG A 52 -10.92 -4.01 -19.15
C ARG A 52 -9.92 -4.37 -18.08
N ASP A 53 -10.41 -4.98 -17.02
CA ASP A 53 -9.63 -5.60 -15.97
C ASP A 53 -10.05 -7.06 -15.81
N PHE A 54 -9.08 -7.93 -15.80
CA PHE A 54 -9.21 -9.34 -15.46
C PHE A 54 -8.49 -9.61 -14.15
N THR A 55 -9.14 -10.32 -13.23
CA THR A 55 -8.55 -10.79 -12.00
C THR A 55 -8.82 -12.29 -11.86
N GLY A 56 -7.76 -13.08 -11.76
CA GLY A 56 -7.80 -14.50 -11.46
C GLY A 56 -7.17 -14.75 -10.10
N GLN A 57 -7.89 -15.39 -9.20
CA GLN A 57 -7.36 -15.81 -7.91
C GLN A 57 -7.47 -17.33 -7.77
N PHE A 58 -6.36 -17.94 -7.37
CA PHE A 58 -6.26 -19.35 -7.08
C PHE A 58 -5.78 -19.51 -5.64
N THR A 59 -6.51 -20.26 -4.84
CA THR A 59 -6.14 -20.52 -3.45
C THR A 59 -5.98 -22.02 -3.28
N LEU A 60 -4.75 -22.45 -2.99
CA LEU A 60 -4.40 -23.82 -2.66
C LEU A 60 -4.45 -23.96 -1.13
N ILE A 61 -5.16 -24.97 -0.63
CA ILE A 61 -5.31 -25.29 0.79
C ILE A 61 -4.49 -26.55 1.10
N PRO A 62 -3.23 -26.42 1.58
CA PRO A 62 -2.33 -27.56 1.75
C PRO A 62 -2.88 -28.62 2.72
N ALA A 63 -3.54 -28.17 3.78
CA ALA A 63 -4.15 -29.06 4.77
C ALA A 63 -5.26 -29.97 4.16
N ALA A 64 -5.96 -29.51 3.13
CA ALA A 64 -7.04 -30.26 2.50
C ALA A 64 -6.54 -31.29 1.46
N ILE A 65 -5.25 -31.24 1.04
CA ILE A 65 -4.67 -32.18 0.07
C ILE A 65 -4.58 -33.59 0.64
N LEU A 66 -4.31 -33.73 1.93
CA LEU A 66 -4.21 -35.05 2.59
C LEU A 66 -5.56 -35.59 3.07
N GLY A 67 -6.65 -34.85 2.83
CA GLY A 67 -7.93 -35.14 3.45
C GLY A 67 -7.91 -34.78 4.94
N THR A 68 -9.05 -34.46 5.53
CA THR A 68 -9.21 -34.47 7.00
C THR A 68 -8.71 -35.82 7.50
N PRO A 69 -7.80 -35.88 8.49
CA PRO A 69 -7.45 -37.16 9.07
C PRO A 69 -8.73 -37.80 9.63
N ALA A 70 -9.32 -38.70 8.85
CA ALA A 70 -10.29 -39.65 9.40
C ALA A 70 -9.55 -40.33 10.53
N GLU A 71 -10.09 -40.22 11.73
CA GLU A 71 -9.70 -40.84 13.00
C GLU A 71 -8.30 -41.48 13.11
N PRO A 72 -7.57 -41.29 14.22
CA PRO A 72 -6.16 -41.67 14.39
C PRO A 72 -5.92 -43.17 14.48
N SER A 73 -6.59 -43.96 13.68
CA SER A 73 -6.42 -45.42 13.65
C SER A 73 -5.47 -45.81 12.51
N GLY A 74 -4.17 -45.85 12.79
CA GLY A 74 -3.22 -46.63 11.99
C GLY A 74 -2.34 -45.89 10.98
N GLY A 75 -2.28 -44.53 10.97
CA GLY A 75 -1.36 -43.80 10.08
C GLY A 75 0.10 -43.90 10.54
N SER A 76 1.04 -44.10 9.61
CA SER A 76 2.47 -44.13 9.88
C SER A 76 2.93 -42.80 10.50
N GLU A 77 3.99 -42.80 11.33
CA GLU A 77 4.56 -41.55 11.92
C GLU A 77 4.90 -40.52 10.87
N LEU A 78 5.26 -40.96 9.68
CA LEU A 78 5.57 -40.13 8.54
C LEU A 78 4.33 -39.37 8.02
N SER A 79 3.16 -40.02 7.96
CA SER A 79 1.90 -39.36 7.53
C SER A 79 1.42 -38.32 8.56
N ARG A 80 1.64 -38.57 9.85
CA ARG A 80 1.35 -37.63 10.94
C ARG A 80 2.27 -36.41 10.87
N GLY A 81 3.58 -36.63 10.63
CA GLY A 81 4.56 -35.53 10.47
C GLY A 81 4.25 -34.63 9.27
N VAL A 82 3.97 -35.24 8.12
CA VAL A 82 3.59 -34.47 6.91
C VAL A 82 2.27 -33.73 7.10
N GLY A 83 1.27 -34.36 7.75
CA GLY A 83 0.00 -33.71 8.07
C GLY A 83 0.16 -32.49 8.99
N ALA A 84 1.04 -32.59 10.00
CA ALA A 84 1.35 -31.46 10.89
C ALA A 84 2.01 -30.29 10.15
N ILE A 85 2.96 -30.60 9.26
CA ILE A 85 3.63 -29.57 8.44
C ILE A 85 2.64 -28.87 7.51
N LEU A 86 1.83 -29.64 6.76
CA LEU A 86 0.84 -29.08 5.85
C LEU A 86 -0.29 -28.34 6.57
N GLY A 87 -0.63 -28.78 7.79
CA GLY A 87 -1.58 -28.08 8.65
C GLY A 87 -1.05 -26.76 9.20
N ALA A 88 0.27 -26.61 9.32
CA ALA A 88 0.92 -25.36 9.74
C ALA A 88 1.02 -24.33 8.61
N VAL A 89 0.92 -24.76 7.34
CA VAL A 89 0.98 -23.86 6.18
C VAL A 89 -0.41 -23.29 5.89
N ASP A 90 -0.53 -21.99 5.94
CA ASP A 90 -1.75 -21.29 5.54
C ASP A 90 -2.00 -21.44 4.03
N PRO A 91 -3.23 -21.21 3.57
CA PRO A 91 -3.54 -21.31 2.15
C PRO A 91 -2.62 -20.45 1.28
N ILE A 92 -2.09 -21.05 0.20
CA ILE A 92 -1.27 -20.36 -0.78
C ILE A 92 -2.21 -19.67 -1.77
N THR A 93 -2.20 -18.36 -1.78
CA THR A 93 -3.03 -17.57 -2.69
C THR A 93 -2.17 -17.00 -3.80
N VAL A 94 -2.52 -17.32 -5.04
CA VAL A 94 -1.95 -16.75 -6.25
C VAL A 94 -2.99 -15.85 -6.91
N THR A 95 -2.68 -14.59 -7.09
CA THR A 95 -3.54 -13.63 -7.77
C THR A 95 -2.86 -13.15 -9.03
N HIS A 96 -3.55 -13.26 -10.15
CA HIS A 96 -3.16 -12.69 -11.43
C HIS A 96 -4.10 -11.54 -11.78
N GLN A 97 -3.53 -10.42 -12.20
CA GLN A 97 -4.28 -9.25 -12.67
C GLN A 97 -3.75 -8.87 -14.04
N ALA A 98 -4.66 -8.63 -14.98
CA ALA A 98 -4.33 -8.12 -16.31
C ALA A 98 -5.33 -7.03 -16.67
N GLY A 99 -4.83 -5.90 -17.16
CA GLY A 99 -5.67 -4.77 -17.51
C GLY A 99 -5.20 -4.09 -18.78
N LEU A 100 -6.14 -3.69 -19.61
CA LEU A 100 -5.93 -2.86 -20.78
C LEU A 100 -6.78 -1.61 -20.63
N ALA A 101 -6.22 -0.45 -20.95
CA ALA A 101 -6.97 0.80 -21.00
C ALA A 101 -6.44 1.66 -22.14
N SER A 102 -7.32 2.38 -22.80
CA SER A 102 -6.94 3.34 -23.84
C SER A 102 -7.83 4.57 -23.84
N ASN A 103 -7.25 5.66 -24.30
CA ASN A 103 -7.91 6.93 -24.53
C ASN A 103 -7.66 7.39 -25.96
N PHE A 104 -8.71 7.77 -26.66
CA PHE A 104 -8.68 8.43 -27.96
C PHE A 104 -9.27 9.82 -27.74
N ASP A 105 -8.47 10.85 -27.94
CA ASP A 105 -8.84 12.24 -27.67
C ASP A 105 -9.10 12.98 -28.98
N ARG A 106 -10.34 13.41 -29.17
CA ARG A 106 -10.82 14.16 -30.35
C ARG A 106 -10.58 13.46 -31.68
N ASP A 107 -10.76 12.15 -31.71
CA ASP A 107 -10.58 11.34 -32.92
C ASP A 107 -11.92 10.98 -33.56
N PRO A 108 -11.99 10.86 -34.91
CA PRO A 108 -13.20 10.45 -35.61
C PRO A 108 -13.44 8.94 -35.52
N VAL A 109 -13.19 8.35 -34.36
CA VAL A 109 -13.27 6.90 -34.14
C VAL A 109 -14.69 6.44 -33.83
N ASP A 110 -15.05 5.27 -34.36
CA ASP A 110 -16.26 4.54 -33.98
C ASP A 110 -15.89 3.18 -33.36
N PRO A 111 -15.87 3.09 -32.02
CA PRO A 111 -15.43 1.89 -31.34
C PRO A 111 -16.35 0.70 -31.65
N GLN A 112 -15.75 -0.39 -32.07
CA GLN A 112 -16.43 -1.66 -32.34
C GLN A 112 -17.01 -2.28 -31.06
N PHE A 113 -17.94 -3.21 -31.23
CA PHE A 113 -18.56 -3.96 -30.13
C PHE A 113 -17.51 -4.60 -29.20
N SER A 114 -16.48 -5.24 -29.77
CA SER A 114 -15.41 -5.88 -29.02
C SER A 114 -14.68 -4.92 -28.07
N TYR A 115 -14.44 -3.68 -28.51
CA TYR A 115 -13.84 -2.65 -27.66
C TYR A 115 -14.78 -2.20 -26.54
N ARG A 116 -16.04 -1.91 -26.87
CA ARG A 116 -17.04 -1.40 -25.91
C ARG A 116 -17.30 -2.39 -24.77
N TYR A 117 -17.28 -3.68 -25.07
CA TYR A 117 -17.57 -4.74 -24.10
C TYR A 117 -16.29 -5.44 -23.55
N GLY A 118 -15.11 -4.93 -23.90
CA GLY A 118 -13.86 -5.43 -23.34
C GLY A 118 -13.32 -6.72 -23.98
N PHE A 119 -13.87 -7.15 -25.12
CA PHE A 119 -13.41 -8.35 -25.82
C PHE A 119 -12.26 -8.08 -26.80
N ALA A 120 -11.96 -6.80 -27.06
CA ALA A 120 -10.85 -6.44 -27.93
C ALA A 120 -9.52 -6.91 -27.32
N GLY A 121 -8.61 -7.39 -28.17
CA GLY A 121 -7.24 -7.70 -27.81
C GLY A 121 -6.41 -6.42 -27.57
N ARG A 122 -5.12 -6.59 -27.26
CA ARG A 122 -4.17 -5.48 -27.07
C ARG A 122 -4.19 -4.50 -28.23
N ASP A 123 -4.12 -5.03 -29.45
CA ASP A 123 -4.09 -4.20 -30.68
C ASP A 123 -5.37 -3.40 -30.86
N GLY A 124 -6.53 -3.99 -30.51
CA GLY A 124 -7.82 -3.31 -30.58
C GLY A 124 -8.02 -2.22 -29.50
N TYR A 125 -7.17 -2.19 -28.46
CA TYR A 125 -7.09 -1.08 -27.51
C TYR A 125 -6.04 -0.06 -27.94
N ALA A 126 -4.95 -0.49 -28.56
CA ALA A 126 -3.90 0.41 -29.03
C ALA A 126 -4.32 1.21 -30.27
N ALA A 127 -5.19 0.66 -31.12
CA ALA A 127 -5.69 1.33 -32.31
C ALA A 127 -7.15 0.96 -32.60
N LEU A 128 -7.91 1.93 -33.10
CA LEU A 128 -9.28 1.75 -33.59
C LEU A 128 -9.34 2.14 -35.08
N GLY A 129 -9.26 1.13 -35.95
CA GLY A 129 -9.12 1.35 -37.39
C GLY A 129 -7.75 1.93 -37.75
N ALA A 130 -7.74 3.12 -38.33
CA ALA A 130 -6.51 3.83 -38.70
C ALA A 130 -5.95 4.71 -37.57
N ASP A 131 -6.77 4.96 -36.51
CA ASP A 131 -6.42 5.88 -35.46
C ASP A 131 -5.76 5.16 -34.29
N THR A 132 -4.63 5.69 -33.83
CA THR A 132 -3.87 5.17 -32.69
C THR A 132 -4.34 5.86 -31.40
N ALA A 133 -4.38 5.12 -30.29
CA ALA A 133 -4.74 5.69 -29.00
C ALA A 133 -3.80 6.82 -28.59
N THR A 134 -4.35 7.91 -28.12
CA THR A 134 -3.59 9.02 -27.53
C THR A 134 -2.83 8.55 -26.28
N MET A 135 -3.44 7.65 -25.51
CA MET A 135 -2.82 6.95 -24.41
C MET A 135 -3.31 5.49 -24.39
N PHE A 136 -2.38 4.58 -24.30
CA PHE A 136 -2.65 3.15 -24.11
C PHE A 136 -1.86 2.62 -22.93
N THR A 137 -2.51 1.82 -22.09
CA THR A 137 -1.87 1.17 -20.94
C THR A 137 -2.20 -0.31 -20.94
N ASP A 138 -1.13 -1.12 -20.85
CA ASP A 138 -1.19 -2.57 -20.68
C ASP A 138 -0.50 -2.92 -19.36
N ARG A 139 -1.22 -3.55 -18.44
CA ARG A 139 -0.71 -3.91 -17.12
C ARG A 139 -0.93 -5.38 -16.82
N VAL A 140 0.09 -6.00 -16.25
CA VAL A 140 0.05 -7.39 -15.78
C VAL A 140 0.67 -7.46 -14.40
N GLY A 141 0.00 -8.13 -13.49
CA GLY A 141 0.46 -8.30 -12.13
C GLY A 141 0.29 -9.73 -11.63
N TRP A 142 1.23 -10.17 -10.80
CA TRP A 142 1.18 -11.43 -10.07
C TRP A 142 1.45 -11.17 -8.60
N THR A 143 0.67 -11.80 -7.75
CA THR A 143 0.90 -11.79 -6.30
C THR A 143 0.76 -13.21 -5.79
N VAL A 144 1.76 -13.68 -5.06
CA VAL A 144 1.74 -14.98 -4.37
C VAL A 144 1.89 -14.72 -2.89
N ARG A 145 1.00 -15.26 -2.08
CA ARG A 145 1.02 -15.10 -0.61
C ARG A 145 0.84 -16.44 0.06
N SER A 146 1.61 -16.67 1.11
CA SER A 146 1.44 -17.77 2.03
C SER A 146 2.02 -17.41 3.38
N SER A 147 1.65 -18.15 4.41
CA SER A 147 2.28 -18.05 5.72
C SER A 147 2.36 -19.42 6.38
N VAL A 148 3.28 -19.52 7.33
CA VAL A 148 3.47 -20.72 8.14
C VAL A 148 3.23 -20.36 9.58
N ARG A 149 2.35 -21.08 10.24
CA ARG A 149 2.09 -20.96 11.67
C ARG A 149 2.96 -21.95 12.43
N LEU A 150 3.73 -21.43 13.32
CA LEU A 150 4.61 -22.18 14.21
C LEU A 150 4.04 -22.19 15.65
N PRO A 151 4.53 -23.06 16.53
CA PRO A 151 4.11 -23.04 17.93
C PRO A 151 4.27 -21.68 18.58
N ALA A 152 3.51 -21.41 19.66
CA ALA A 152 3.50 -20.14 20.40
C ALA A 152 3.00 -18.93 19.61
N ASP A 153 2.01 -19.11 18.71
CA ASP A 153 1.41 -18.06 17.88
C ASP A 153 2.42 -17.30 17.00
N PHE A 154 3.53 -17.97 16.67
CA PHE A 154 4.53 -17.43 15.78
C PHE A 154 4.13 -17.70 14.32
N GLN A 155 4.10 -16.65 13.52
CA GLN A 155 3.74 -16.73 12.10
C GLN A 155 4.82 -16.11 11.23
N VAL A 156 5.20 -16.84 10.19
CA VAL A 156 6.10 -16.35 9.13
C VAL A 156 5.32 -16.24 7.83
N GLY A 157 5.14 -15.04 7.34
CA GLY A 157 4.50 -14.76 6.07
C GLY A 157 5.52 -14.51 4.97
N VAL A 158 5.20 -14.99 3.78
CA VAL A 158 5.97 -14.79 2.55
C VAL A 158 5.04 -14.23 1.49
N ASN A 159 5.48 -13.14 0.87
CA ASN A 159 4.75 -12.52 -0.22
C ASN A 159 5.69 -12.24 -1.39
N TYR A 160 5.25 -12.57 -2.57
CA TYR A 160 5.91 -12.21 -3.85
C TYR A 160 4.97 -11.36 -4.67
N ARG A 161 5.46 -10.28 -5.23
CA ARG A 161 4.69 -9.44 -6.14
C ARG A 161 5.51 -9.04 -7.35
N LEU A 162 4.96 -9.24 -8.52
CA LEU A 162 5.49 -8.76 -9.79
C LEU A 162 4.40 -7.92 -10.48
N ALA A 163 4.74 -6.72 -10.89
CA ALA A 163 3.86 -5.86 -11.67
C ALA A 163 4.64 -5.30 -12.87
N THR A 164 4.04 -5.37 -14.03
CA THR A 164 4.54 -4.76 -15.26
C THR A 164 3.45 -3.87 -15.83
N ALA A 165 3.80 -2.65 -16.20
CA ALA A 165 2.89 -1.73 -16.88
C ALA A 165 3.64 -1.11 -18.07
N ASN A 166 3.04 -1.20 -19.25
CA ASN A 166 3.48 -0.53 -20.45
C ASN A 166 2.49 0.59 -20.74
N THR A 167 2.96 1.81 -20.78
CA THR A 167 2.14 2.98 -21.12
C THR A 167 2.72 3.60 -22.37
N LEU A 168 1.94 3.63 -23.42
CA LEU A 168 2.20 4.32 -24.65
C LEU A 168 1.37 5.59 -24.65
N ASP A 169 1.99 6.72 -24.85
CA ASP A 169 1.37 8.02 -24.99
C ASP A 169 1.95 8.66 -26.26
N THR A 170 1.29 9.60 -26.88
CA THR A 170 1.72 10.30 -28.11
C THR A 170 3.13 10.89 -28.03
N ARG A 171 3.66 11.13 -26.82
CA ARG A 171 4.96 11.75 -26.57
C ARG A 171 5.99 10.79 -25.98
N SER A 172 5.57 9.70 -25.38
CA SER A 172 6.47 8.82 -24.65
C SER A 172 5.95 7.38 -24.62
N ASP A 173 6.86 6.45 -24.72
CA ASP A 173 6.66 5.04 -24.38
C ASP A 173 7.34 4.77 -23.05
N ARG A 174 6.60 4.26 -22.09
CA ARG A 174 7.10 3.97 -20.75
C ARG A 174 6.79 2.54 -20.36
N THR A 175 7.82 1.76 -20.09
CA THR A 175 7.69 0.44 -19.48
C THR A 175 8.14 0.51 -18.02
N LEU A 176 7.25 0.14 -17.10
CA LEU A 176 7.51 0.01 -15.68
C LEU A 176 7.44 -1.47 -15.30
N ARG A 177 8.51 -2.00 -14.72
CA ARG A 177 8.52 -3.31 -14.08
C ARG A 177 8.90 -3.15 -12.63
N ARG A 178 8.01 -3.59 -11.73
CA ARG A 178 8.22 -3.58 -10.29
C ARG A 178 8.14 -4.99 -9.75
N GLU A 179 9.15 -5.40 -9.03
CA GLU A 179 9.24 -6.70 -8.37
C GLU A 179 9.47 -6.46 -6.88
N THR A 180 8.70 -7.15 -6.05
CA THR A 180 8.86 -7.14 -4.60
C THR A 180 9.20 -8.57 -4.17
N TRP A 181 10.48 -8.79 -3.86
CA TRP A 181 11.01 -10.07 -3.42
C TRP A 181 12.42 -9.95 -2.83
N PRO A 182 12.70 -10.59 -1.69
CA PRO A 182 11.72 -11.20 -0.79
C PRO A 182 10.85 -10.14 -0.09
N ASP A 183 9.63 -10.54 0.29
CA ASP A 183 8.73 -9.78 1.15
C ASP A 183 8.31 -10.76 2.27
N LEU A 184 9.02 -10.65 3.38
CA LEU A 184 8.89 -11.52 4.55
C LEU A 184 8.28 -10.74 5.69
N ASN A 185 7.34 -11.33 6.38
CA ASN A 185 6.83 -10.79 7.63
C ASN A 185 6.83 -11.87 8.70
N LEU A 186 7.21 -11.44 9.88
CA LEU A 186 7.34 -12.23 11.07
C LEU A 186 6.40 -11.63 12.10
N SER A 187 5.51 -12.39 12.67
CA SER A 187 4.64 -11.91 13.74
C SER A 187 4.53 -12.93 14.86
N LEU A 188 4.47 -12.38 16.08
CA LEU A 188 4.32 -13.12 17.31
C LEU A 188 3.25 -12.40 18.14
N ALA A 189 2.09 -13.03 18.28
CA ALA A 189 0.93 -12.39 18.89
C ALA A 189 0.92 -12.50 20.43
N ASN A 190 1.54 -13.54 20.98
CA ASN A 190 1.58 -13.81 22.41
C ASN A 190 2.89 -14.50 22.77
N LEU A 191 3.87 -13.75 23.22
CA LEU A 191 5.03 -14.40 23.83
C LEU A 191 4.65 -14.82 25.25
N PRO A 192 4.61 -16.12 25.57
CA PRO A 192 4.41 -16.57 26.94
C PRO A 192 5.64 -16.19 27.75
N LEU A 193 5.50 -15.19 28.60
CA LEU A 193 6.57 -14.80 29.52
C LEU A 193 6.35 -15.54 30.85
N PRO A 194 7.30 -16.32 31.29
CA PRO A 194 7.19 -17.02 32.56
C PRO A 194 7.12 -15.99 33.71
N ASP A 195 6.08 -16.10 34.54
CA ASP A 195 5.86 -15.43 35.84
C ASP A 195 6.10 -13.91 35.94
N GLN A 196 5.94 -13.17 34.86
CA GLN A 196 6.06 -11.72 34.94
C GLN A 196 4.71 -11.05 35.27
N ARG A 197 4.53 -10.69 36.52
CA ARG A 197 3.33 -9.99 37.01
C ARG A 197 3.10 -8.61 36.36
N TRP A 198 4.12 -8.05 35.72
CA TRP A 198 4.12 -6.68 35.19
C TRP A 198 3.72 -6.63 33.70
N ILE A 199 4.19 -7.56 32.89
CA ILE A 199 3.89 -7.60 31.45
C ILE A 199 2.85 -8.69 31.21
N ARG A 200 1.70 -8.30 30.66
CA ARG A 200 0.60 -9.21 30.34
C ARG A 200 0.70 -9.81 28.96
N ARG A 201 1.23 -9.03 28.03
CA ARG A 201 1.29 -9.44 26.63
C ARG A 201 2.43 -8.74 25.91
N VAL A 202 3.13 -9.48 25.06
CA VAL A 202 4.11 -8.96 24.11
C VAL A 202 3.65 -9.33 22.71
N ILE A 203 3.56 -8.32 21.85
CA ILE A 203 3.29 -8.49 20.43
C ILE A 203 4.52 -7.98 19.70
N LEU A 204 5.08 -8.82 18.83
CA LEU A 204 6.23 -8.48 18.00
C LEU A 204 5.85 -8.69 16.54
N SER A 205 6.16 -7.72 15.69
CA SER A 205 6.22 -7.94 14.26
C SER A 205 7.49 -7.37 13.69
N ALA A 206 8.06 -8.07 12.72
CA ALA A 206 9.22 -7.63 11.97
C ALA A 206 9.06 -8.06 10.52
N GLY A 207 9.67 -7.34 9.61
CA GLY A 207 9.60 -7.69 8.20
C GLY A 207 10.89 -7.36 7.47
N PHE A 208 11.03 -7.93 6.31
CA PHE A 208 12.03 -7.56 5.33
C PHE A 208 11.39 -7.51 3.96
N GLN A 209 11.50 -6.40 3.27
CA GLN A 209 10.95 -6.22 1.94
C GLN A 209 12.01 -5.63 1.03
N ARG A 210 12.24 -6.27 -0.11
CA ARG A 210 13.07 -5.73 -1.17
C ARG A 210 12.21 -5.43 -2.39
N ILE A 211 12.29 -4.21 -2.88
CA ILE A 211 11.58 -3.72 -4.05
C ILE A 211 12.61 -3.39 -5.12
N ARG A 212 12.43 -3.93 -6.31
CA ARG A 212 13.21 -3.57 -7.49
C ARG A 212 12.27 -2.97 -8.51
N GLN A 213 12.61 -1.79 -9.00
CA GLN A 213 11.84 -1.11 -10.02
C GLN A 213 12.74 -0.75 -11.19
N LYS A 214 12.30 -1.15 -12.37
CA LYS A 214 12.94 -0.78 -13.65
C LYS A 214 11.94 0.03 -14.44
N THR A 215 12.31 1.25 -14.76
CA THR A 215 11.55 2.10 -15.68
C THR A 215 12.38 2.33 -16.92
N VAL A 216 11.79 2.11 -18.08
CA VAL A 216 12.39 2.37 -19.39
C VAL A 216 11.50 3.38 -20.08
N PHE A 217 12.08 4.47 -20.53
CA PHE A 217 11.42 5.49 -21.34
C PHE A 217 11.90 5.33 -22.78
N GLY A 218 10.97 5.12 -23.70
CA GLY A 218 11.17 5.17 -25.14
C GLY A 218 10.97 6.59 -25.65
N GLY A 219 11.42 6.88 -26.86
CA GLY A 219 11.35 8.18 -27.49
C GLY A 219 12.74 8.72 -27.85
N PHE A 220 12.93 10.05 -27.88
CA PHE A 220 14.19 10.68 -28.22
C PHE A 220 15.27 10.48 -27.14
N GLY A 221 15.86 9.29 -27.13
CA GLY A 221 16.88 8.86 -26.19
C GLY A 221 16.33 7.84 -25.18
N PHE A 222 16.75 6.60 -25.33
CA PHE A 222 16.44 5.52 -24.40
C PHE A 222 16.98 5.87 -23.00
N GLN A 223 16.09 6.15 -22.06
CA GLN A 223 16.45 6.37 -20.68
C GLN A 223 15.98 5.16 -19.84
N LYS A 224 16.91 4.59 -19.10
CA LYS A 224 16.65 3.48 -18.19
C LYS A 224 16.92 3.96 -16.77
N ARG A 225 15.93 3.81 -15.91
CA ARG A 225 16.05 4.07 -14.49
C ARG A 225 15.87 2.77 -13.72
N LEU A 226 16.82 2.45 -12.89
CA LEU A 226 16.77 1.33 -11.95
C LEU A 226 16.67 1.90 -10.54
N GLU A 227 15.78 1.33 -9.75
CA GLU A 227 15.64 1.66 -8.33
C GLU A 227 15.54 0.35 -7.55
N ARG A 228 16.20 0.33 -6.41
CA ARG A 228 16.15 -0.76 -5.46
C ARG A 228 15.96 -0.18 -4.08
N ASP A 229 14.90 -0.61 -3.42
CA ASP A 229 14.60 -0.22 -2.05
C ASP A 229 14.56 -1.48 -1.17
N GLU A 230 15.17 -1.40 -0.01
CA GLU A 230 15.09 -2.40 1.04
C GLU A 230 14.43 -1.77 2.27
N ARG A 231 13.44 -2.46 2.83
CA ARG A 231 12.69 -1.97 4.00
C ARG A 231 12.68 -3.01 5.09
N ILE A 232 12.93 -2.56 6.30
CA ILE A 232 12.89 -3.39 7.51
C ILE A 232 11.95 -2.72 8.50
N PRO A 233 10.64 -3.02 8.46
CA PRO A 233 9.71 -2.59 9.49
C PRO A 233 9.86 -3.47 10.72
N VAL A 234 9.81 -2.85 11.90
CA VAL A 234 9.81 -3.51 13.21
C VAL A 234 8.75 -2.87 14.09
N GLU A 235 7.92 -3.66 14.72
CA GLU A 235 6.92 -3.19 15.68
C GLU A 235 6.93 -4.08 16.92
N ILE A 236 6.99 -3.45 18.09
CA ILE A 236 6.96 -4.12 19.39
C ILE A 236 5.89 -3.42 20.22
N THR A 237 4.93 -4.18 20.71
CA THR A 237 3.93 -3.67 21.66
C THR A 237 3.96 -4.47 22.94
N LEU A 238 4.11 -3.77 24.05
CA LEU A 238 4.09 -4.32 25.40
C LEU A 238 2.81 -3.83 26.09
N VAL A 239 2.00 -4.78 26.54
CA VAL A 239 0.83 -4.50 27.37
C VAL A 239 1.18 -4.83 28.82
N TRP A 240 1.21 -3.81 29.64
CA TRP A 240 1.56 -3.89 31.04
C TRP A 240 0.32 -4.12 31.93
N GLY A 241 0.55 -4.51 33.16
CA GLY A 241 -0.52 -4.45 34.18
C GLY A 241 -0.96 -3.00 34.43
N GLY A 242 -2.20 -2.81 34.90
CA GLY A 242 -2.67 -1.48 35.29
C GLY A 242 -3.11 -0.54 34.17
N GLY A 243 -3.32 -1.04 32.94
CA GLY A 243 -3.83 -0.23 31.82
C GLY A 243 -2.76 0.59 31.07
N LEU A 244 -1.48 0.24 31.26
CA LEU A 244 -0.37 0.83 30.54
C LEU A 244 -0.06 -0.01 29.30
N SER A 245 0.19 0.63 28.17
CA SER A 245 0.75 0.01 26.98
C SER A 245 1.88 0.87 26.42
N THR A 246 2.93 0.23 25.95
CA THR A 246 4.03 0.88 25.24
C THR A 246 4.19 0.23 23.89
N SER A 247 4.38 1.01 22.84
CA SER A 247 4.72 0.47 21.53
C SER A 247 5.90 1.21 20.92
N TYR A 248 6.71 0.46 20.24
CA TYR A 248 7.78 0.95 19.38
C TYR A 248 7.48 0.51 17.96
N ARG A 249 7.58 1.43 17.02
CA ARG A 249 7.53 1.15 15.59
C ARG A 249 8.74 1.79 14.94
N GLY A 250 9.56 0.95 14.31
CA GLY A 250 10.74 1.34 13.55
C GLY A 250 10.57 0.97 12.08
N SER A 251 11.11 1.78 11.20
CA SER A 251 11.19 1.48 9.77
C SER A 251 12.52 2.02 9.25
N PHE A 252 13.32 1.12 8.73
CA PHE A 252 14.57 1.42 8.05
C PHE A 252 14.35 1.18 6.56
N THR A 253 14.70 2.14 5.73
CA THR A 253 14.61 2.03 4.28
C THR A 253 15.92 2.51 3.70
N GLY A 254 16.66 1.59 3.08
CA GLY A 254 17.83 1.87 2.26
C GLY A 254 17.48 1.66 0.80
N GLY A 255 18.02 2.47 -0.10
CA GLY A 255 17.76 2.31 -1.52
C GLY A 255 18.87 2.89 -2.37
N ASP A 256 19.04 2.28 -3.52
CA ASP A 256 19.91 2.74 -4.58
C ASP A 256 19.13 2.92 -5.88
N GLY A 257 19.53 3.90 -6.66
CA GLY A 257 18.95 4.15 -7.98
C GLY A 257 20.01 4.52 -8.98
N SER A 258 19.81 4.18 -10.22
CA SER A 258 20.67 4.64 -11.32
C SER A 258 19.85 5.10 -12.50
N ASP A 259 20.25 6.21 -13.07
CA ASP A 259 19.71 6.75 -14.30
C ASP A 259 20.88 7.25 -15.19
N PRO A 260 20.62 7.67 -16.44
CA PRO A 260 21.70 8.14 -17.34
C PRO A 260 22.49 9.34 -16.80
N THR A 261 21.99 10.03 -15.77
CA THR A 261 22.62 11.24 -15.23
C THR A 261 23.42 10.97 -13.95
N GLY A 262 23.34 9.75 -13.40
CA GLY A 262 24.11 9.34 -12.22
C GLY A 262 23.41 8.30 -11.36
N GLU A 263 24.01 8.06 -10.20
CA GLU A 263 23.52 7.15 -9.19
C GLU A 263 22.95 7.94 -8.02
N THR A 264 21.90 7.42 -7.44
CA THR A 264 21.25 7.99 -6.25
C THR A 264 21.26 6.99 -5.13
N GLU A 265 21.52 7.45 -3.92
CA GLU A 265 21.42 6.67 -2.70
C GLU A 265 20.43 7.34 -1.75
N ARG A 266 19.63 6.50 -1.11
CA ARG A 266 18.58 6.96 -0.19
C ARG A 266 18.64 6.16 1.10
N ASP A 267 18.71 6.87 2.22
CA ASP A 267 18.55 6.31 3.55
C ASP A 267 17.45 7.03 4.28
N ARG A 268 16.49 6.25 4.76
CA ARG A 268 15.38 6.78 5.55
C ARG A 268 15.16 5.93 6.79
N GLU A 269 15.13 6.59 7.92
CA GLU A 269 14.79 5.99 9.19
C GLU A 269 13.58 6.69 9.79
N ASN A 270 12.68 5.91 10.34
CA ASN A 270 11.52 6.44 11.05
C ASN A 270 11.29 5.60 12.31
N HIS A 271 11.27 6.25 13.45
CA HIS A 271 11.07 5.62 14.75
C HIS A 271 9.94 6.33 15.47
N THR A 272 9.00 5.56 15.96
CA THR A 272 7.90 6.05 16.77
C THR A 272 7.82 5.24 18.05
N VAL A 273 7.88 5.90 19.17
CA VAL A 273 7.62 5.31 20.49
C VAL A 273 6.32 5.91 21.00
N SER A 274 5.38 5.07 21.35
CA SER A 274 4.14 5.51 21.99
C SER A 274 3.96 4.87 23.35
N LEU A 275 3.46 5.66 24.28
CA LEU A 275 3.07 5.22 25.60
C LEU A 275 1.62 5.66 25.82
N VAL A 276 0.77 4.74 26.22
CA VAL A 276 -0.63 5.01 26.54
C VAL A 276 -0.94 4.41 27.90
N ALA A 277 -1.39 5.23 28.81
CA ALA A 277 -1.86 4.82 30.13
C ALA A 277 -3.32 5.22 30.31
N SER A 278 -4.14 4.27 30.70
CA SER A 278 -5.55 4.53 31.05
C SER A 278 -5.75 4.22 32.53
N MET A 279 -6.15 5.22 33.27
CA MET A 279 -6.35 5.08 34.70
C MET A 279 -7.79 5.50 35.12
N ARG A 280 -8.34 4.77 36.06
CA ARG A 280 -9.62 5.16 36.63
C ARG A 280 -9.42 6.42 37.46
N PRO A 281 -10.34 7.40 37.35
CA PRO A 281 -10.24 8.61 38.13
C PRO A 281 -10.33 8.28 39.66
N PRO A 282 -9.60 9.02 40.51
CA PRO A 282 -9.73 8.92 41.93
C PRO A 282 -11.19 9.08 42.38
N SER A 283 -11.58 8.46 43.48
CA SER A 283 -12.98 8.46 43.93
C SER A 283 -13.58 9.86 44.09
N ALA A 284 -12.79 10.84 44.48
CA ALA A 284 -13.22 12.25 44.61
C ALA A 284 -13.61 12.88 43.24
N TRP A 285 -13.11 12.39 42.14
CA TRP A 285 -13.37 12.88 40.78
C TRP A 285 -14.29 11.95 39.98
N ALA A 286 -14.49 10.71 40.44
CA ALA A 286 -15.28 9.70 39.75
C ALA A 286 -16.73 10.14 39.48
N ALA A 287 -17.32 10.99 40.34
CA ALA A 287 -18.66 11.56 40.15
C ALA A 287 -18.71 12.62 39.03
N ARG A 288 -17.57 13.19 38.62
CA ARG A 288 -17.48 14.27 37.63
C ARG A 288 -16.90 13.83 36.29
N LEU A 289 -16.21 12.70 36.26
CA LEU A 289 -15.59 12.18 35.04
C LEU A 289 -16.36 10.95 34.56
N THR A 290 -16.83 10.99 33.32
CA THR A 290 -17.62 9.90 32.74
C THR A 290 -16.75 8.84 32.07
N ARG A 291 -15.47 9.15 31.83
CA ARG A 291 -14.49 8.23 31.22
C ARG A 291 -13.19 8.17 32.00
N PRO A 292 -12.42 7.08 31.85
CA PRO A 292 -11.08 7.03 32.40
C PRO A 292 -10.22 8.18 31.87
N ILE A 293 -9.22 8.58 32.66
CA ILE A 293 -8.19 9.52 32.20
C ILE A 293 -7.22 8.74 31.37
N THR A 294 -7.06 9.14 30.10
CA THR A 294 -6.09 8.57 29.20
C THR A 294 -4.93 9.53 29.02
N ILE A 295 -3.73 9.09 29.35
CA ILE A 295 -2.49 9.83 29.13
C ILE A 295 -1.75 9.14 27.99
N SER A 296 -1.36 9.89 26.97
CA SER A 296 -0.56 9.38 25.87
C SER A 296 0.65 10.26 25.61
N ALA A 297 1.77 9.63 25.33
CA ALA A 297 2.98 10.28 24.88
C ALA A 297 3.43 9.62 23.58
N LEU A 298 3.76 10.42 22.57
CA LEU A 298 4.23 9.99 21.27
C LEU A 298 5.56 10.70 21.00
N LEU A 299 6.62 9.93 20.82
CA LEU A 299 7.92 10.40 20.39
C LEU A 299 8.15 9.90 18.97
N GLN A 300 8.48 10.79 18.06
CA GLN A 300 8.84 10.48 16.67
C GLN A 300 10.23 11.00 16.37
N TYR A 301 10.98 10.18 15.66
CA TYR A 301 12.26 10.51 15.08
C TYR A 301 12.22 10.06 13.62
N ALA A 302 12.51 10.96 12.68
CA ALA A 302 12.62 10.65 11.28
C ALA A 302 13.87 11.30 10.71
N SER A 303 14.63 10.52 9.96
CA SER A 303 15.79 10.98 9.19
C SER A 303 15.58 10.56 7.74
N ASP A 304 15.78 11.48 6.81
CA ASP A 304 15.68 11.23 5.36
C ASP A 304 16.90 11.87 4.68
N ARG A 305 17.78 11.01 4.17
CA ARG A 305 18.98 11.41 3.44
C ARG A 305 18.93 10.86 2.03
N ASN A 306 19.01 11.77 1.06
CA ASN A 306 19.14 11.41 -0.34
C ASN A 306 20.34 12.11 -0.92
N CYS A 307 21.20 11.37 -1.57
CA CYS A 307 22.37 11.92 -2.22
C CYS A 307 22.51 11.40 -3.65
N ARG A 308 23.33 12.07 -4.44
CA ARG A 308 23.55 11.75 -5.85
C ARG A 308 25.01 11.82 -6.20
N ASN A 309 25.48 10.77 -6.89
CA ASN A 309 26.77 10.76 -7.57
C ASN A 309 26.54 11.16 -9.03
N THR A 310 27.42 11.97 -9.59
CA THR A 310 27.40 12.31 -11.00
C THR A 310 28.69 11.86 -11.65
N ALA A 311 28.71 11.71 -12.97
CA ALA A 311 29.91 11.33 -13.71
C ALA A 311 31.14 12.25 -13.44
N THR A 312 30.87 13.48 -12.96
CA THR A 312 31.91 14.48 -12.64
C THR A 312 32.30 14.50 -11.17
N ARG A 313 31.53 13.82 -10.29
CA ARG A 313 31.80 13.76 -8.84
C ARG A 313 31.56 12.35 -8.34
N ALA A 314 32.64 11.70 -7.89
CA ALA A 314 32.60 10.36 -7.33
C ALA A 314 31.95 10.33 -5.92
N GLU A 315 31.89 11.46 -5.25
CA GLU A 315 31.29 11.56 -3.91
C GLU A 315 29.78 11.78 -4.00
N CYS A 316 29.04 11.11 -3.13
CA CYS A 316 27.58 11.28 -3.03
C CYS A 316 27.25 12.63 -2.42
N VAL A 317 26.75 13.55 -3.26
CA VAL A 317 26.35 14.89 -2.83
C VAL A 317 24.90 14.84 -2.36
N ALA A 318 24.68 15.13 -1.09
CA ALA A 318 23.34 15.19 -0.52
C ALA A 318 22.55 16.35 -1.13
N PHE A 319 21.35 16.04 -1.63
CA PHE A 319 20.37 17.04 -2.07
C PHE A 319 19.14 17.10 -1.17
N LEU A 320 18.98 16.10 -0.30
CA LEU A 320 18.04 16.07 0.81
C LEU A 320 18.76 15.45 2.01
N ASP A 321 18.74 16.12 3.13
CA ASP A 321 19.23 15.62 4.41
C ASP A 321 18.41 16.32 5.50
N GLU A 322 17.38 15.64 5.97
CA GLU A 322 16.42 16.19 6.92
C GLU A 322 16.31 15.33 8.17
N LEU A 323 16.21 15.99 9.30
CA LEU A 323 15.97 15.39 10.59
C LEU A 323 14.72 16.01 11.22
N ILE A 324 13.77 15.17 11.59
CA ILE A 324 12.55 15.60 12.27
C ILE A 324 12.47 14.85 13.61
N ARG A 325 12.29 15.61 14.69
CA ARG A 325 12.00 15.08 16.03
C ARG A 325 10.71 15.70 16.52
N SER A 326 9.80 14.90 16.98
CA SER A 326 8.58 15.42 17.59
C SER A 326 8.21 14.67 18.85
N LEU A 327 7.68 15.39 19.81
CA LEU A 327 7.10 14.88 21.04
C LEU A 327 5.68 15.42 21.15
N VAL A 328 4.71 14.53 21.30
CA VAL A 328 3.33 14.89 21.53
C VAL A 328 2.88 14.23 22.82
N PHE A 329 2.45 15.04 23.76
CA PHE A 329 1.86 14.57 25.01
C PHE A 329 0.38 14.97 25.03
N ARG A 330 -0.49 14.03 25.40
CA ARG A 330 -1.94 14.27 25.47
C ARG A 330 -2.50 13.69 26.76
N VAL A 331 -3.44 14.43 27.32
CA VAL A 331 -4.30 13.98 28.43
C VAL A 331 -5.74 14.14 27.96
N GLU A 332 -6.47 13.05 27.97
CA GLU A 332 -7.87 13.02 27.51
C GLU A 332 -8.76 12.46 28.61
N THR A 333 -9.91 13.07 28.80
CA THR A 333 -10.97 12.57 29.67
C THR A 333 -12.31 13.12 29.20
N ALA A 334 -13.41 12.67 29.81
CA ALA A 334 -14.72 13.22 29.53
C ALA A 334 -15.43 13.60 30.84
N VAL A 335 -16.04 14.76 30.84
CA VAL A 335 -17.05 15.21 31.81
C VAL A 335 -18.44 15.03 31.19
N PRO A 336 -19.53 15.08 31.95
CA PRO A 336 -20.87 15.04 31.37
C PRO A 336 -21.02 16.07 30.25
N SER A 337 -21.39 15.61 29.04
CA SER A 337 -21.63 16.42 27.84
C SER A 337 -20.40 17.04 27.19
N MET A 338 -19.18 16.75 27.65
CA MET A 338 -17.97 17.33 27.03
C MET A 338 -16.77 16.37 27.10
N ASP A 339 -16.13 16.11 25.97
CA ASP A 339 -14.79 15.51 25.91
C ASP A 339 -13.74 16.62 26.07
N VAL A 340 -12.75 16.42 26.92
CA VAL A 340 -11.68 17.38 27.20
C VAL A 340 -10.36 16.75 26.81
N ARG A 341 -9.57 17.48 26.04
CA ARG A 341 -8.22 17.09 25.62
C ARG A 341 -7.25 18.24 25.88
N LEU A 342 -6.21 17.96 26.61
CA LEU A 342 -5.03 18.79 26.73
C LEU A 342 -3.93 18.19 25.87
N GLN A 343 -3.33 18.97 24.99
CA GLN A 343 -2.24 18.53 24.12
C GLN A 343 -1.06 19.48 24.22
N LEU A 344 0.11 18.92 24.39
CA LEU A 344 1.39 19.58 24.33
C LEU A 344 2.16 18.95 23.17
N SER A 345 2.67 19.72 22.24
CA SER A 345 3.52 19.23 21.16
C SER A 345 4.76 20.06 20.98
N TYR A 346 5.85 19.38 20.70
CA TYR A 346 7.13 19.96 20.34
C TYR A 346 7.61 19.30 19.06
N THR A 347 8.03 20.09 18.08
CA THR A 347 8.59 19.59 16.83
C THR A 347 9.86 20.39 16.53
N ASP A 348 10.96 19.67 16.27
CA ASP A 348 12.24 20.19 15.82
C ASP A 348 12.53 19.60 14.43
N ARG A 349 12.73 20.46 13.45
CA ARG A 349 13.06 20.08 12.07
C ARG A 349 14.36 20.76 11.68
N ARG A 350 15.29 20.00 11.14
CA ARG A 350 16.59 20.48 10.65
C ARG A 350 16.83 20.00 9.25
N SER A 351 17.34 20.85 8.41
CA SER A 351 17.84 20.54 7.08
C SER A 351 19.34 20.82 7.05
N PHE A 352 20.11 19.87 6.53
CA PHE A 352 21.57 19.94 6.47
C PHE A 352 22.07 20.23 5.04
N VAL A 353 21.17 20.41 4.08
CA VAL A 353 21.49 20.72 2.68
C VAL A 353 21.29 22.21 2.41
N GLY A 354 22.26 22.83 1.74
CA GLY A 354 22.23 24.25 1.39
C GLY A 354 22.50 25.16 2.59
N LEU A 355 21.72 26.24 2.72
CA LEU A 355 21.74 27.05 3.93
C LEU A 355 21.08 26.23 5.04
N GLN A 356 21.89 25.73 5.95
CA GLN A 356 21.42 24.93 7.09
C GLN A 356 20.28 25.69 7.79
N SER A 357 19.08 25.12 7.71
CA SER A 357 17.89 25.71 8.32
C SER A 357 17.33 24.77 9.39
N GLY A 358 16.93 25.32 10.50
CA GLY A 358 16.26 24.62 11.56
C GLY A 358 15.04 25.40 12.05
N SER A 359 13.98 24.71 12.38
CA SER A 359 12.82 25.31 13.03
C SER A 359 12.37 24.46 14.18
N SER A 360 12.10 25.09 15.31
CA SER A 360 11.52 24.42 16.49
C SER A 360 10.18 25.08 16.79
N GLN A 361 9.15 24.24 16.92
CA GLN A 361 7.79 24.68 17.19
C GLN A 361 7.27 24.04 18.46
N PHE A 362 6.75 24.85 19.36
CA PHE A 362 6.07 24.41 20.56
C PHE A 362 4.60 24.84 20.48
N GLN A 363 3.69 23.92 20.78
CA GLN A 363 2.27 24.19 20.79
C GLN A 363 1.62 23.61 22.06
N LEU A 364 0.80 24.40 22.71
CA LEU A 364 -0.07 23.98 23.79
C LEU A 364 -1.51 24.24 23.38
N GLY A 365 -2.35 23.21 23.42
CA GLY A 365 -3.76 23.29 23.06
C GLY A 365 -4.66 22.67 24.10
N LEU A 366 -5.74 23.35 24.42
CA LEU A 366 -6.86 22.78 25.18
C LEU A 366 -8.07 22.69 24.25
N PHE A 367 -8.58 21.50 24.08
CA PHE A 367 -9.71 21.23 23.19
C PHE A 367 -10.90 20.70 24.01
N GLY A 368 -12.07 21.26 23.76
CA GLY A 368 -13.33 20.77 24.28
C GLY A 368 -14.25 20.39 23.14
N ARG A 369 -14.81 19.19 23.17
CA ARG A 369 -15.83 18.75 22.22
C ARG A 369 -17.15 18.54 23.00
N PHE A 370 -18.14 19.37 22.69
CA PHE A 370 -19.48 19.22 23.26
C PHE A 370 -20.24 18.11 22.50
N VAL A 371 -20.80 17.18 23.24
CA VAL A 371 -21.74 16.19 22.72
C VAL A 371 -23.14 16.70 23.02
N ILE A 372 -23.79 17.30 22.03
CA ILE A 372 -25.19 17.68 22.12
C ILE A 372 -25.99 16.38 21.91
N ALA A 373 -26.62 15.88 22.97
CA ALA A 373 -27.52 14.74 22.84
C ALA A 373 -28.76 15.20 22.07
N ASP A 374 -28.93 14.71 20.87
CA ASP A 374 -30.02 15.09 19.93
C ASP A 374 -31.42 14.60 20.34
N ASN A 375 -31.58 14.11 21.57
CA ASN A 375 -32.83 13.51 22.07
C ASN A 375 -33.83 14.52 22.68
N ALA A 376 -33.54 15.82 22.61
CA ALA A 376 -34.46 16.84 23.19
C ALA A 376 -35.38 17.53 22.16
N LEU A 377 -35.28 17.24 20.87
CA LEU A 377 -36.07 17.91 19.81
C LEU A 377 -37.20 17.05 19.24
N LEU A 378 -37.48 15.86 19.77
CA LEU A 378 -38.60 15.00 19.35
C LEU A 378 -39.50 14.65 20.53
N ARG A 379 -39.95 15.66 21.28
CA ARG A 379 -41.15 15.56 22.13
C ARG A 379 -42.08 16.75 21.86
#